data_57d7cb1da5de83a27ad61e001bfe8629
#
_entry.id   57d7cb1da5de83a27ad61e001bfe8629
#
_cell.length_a   1.000
_cell.length_b   1.000
_cell.length_c   1.000
_cell.angle_alpha   90.00
_cell.angle_beta   90.00
_cell.angle_gamma   90.00
#
_symmetry.space_group_name_H-M   'P 1'
#
loop_
_entity.id
_entity.type
_entity.pdbx_description
1 polymer ?
#
loop_
_entity_poly.entity_id
_entity_poly.type
_entity_poly.pdbx_seq_one_letter_code
_entity_poly.pdbx_strand_id
1 'polypeptide(L)'
;MQLEIYNLIAEENRISISLEAICDSYSSLLWDIEFYQCGCFEVYIAASPQNVSIFQRGRIVTRSDDAQHFGIIESLQLETDAEKGDYLTVTGRFLACLLERRIIYPTITANGSYEDIVRKVLSHNVISAGIRNLPGFSMGTVSGDCWQKTARMQVSYDNILEWLYGLCETIGGSANVRLDGNALKCDLFSGTDRSLLQDDNPHIVFSDAYNNLLSFSYAADDAVQKNFAYVLGCGEGNAKKRTTFCSGAEPTYLDRYEVYVDERNTAQEEDVTDAEYLEILKSSGAEHLVQPKTASESAIAAFSTQYQYNKDYFVGDYVTMEQKRFGLIQPRIQLIGMVESFDQNGRSLTPTFKEME
;
A
#
# COMPACT_ATOMS: atom_id res chain seq x y z
N MET A 1 -14.51 19.87 -7.04
CA MET A 1 -13.92 19.11 -5.92
C MET A 1 -13.24 20.10 -5.00
N GLN A 2 -13.36 19.91 -3.70
CA GLN A 2 -12.80 20.79 -2.66
C GLN A 2 -11.84 19.98 -1.81
N LEU A 3 -10.80 20.63 -1.28
CA LEU A 3 -9.94 20.11 -0.24
C LEU A 3 -10.45 20.57 1.12
N GLU A 4 -10.57 19.67 2.04
CA GLU A 4 -10.91 19.93 3.43
C GLU A 4 -9.64 19.82 4.27
N ILE A 5 -9.31 20.85 4.99
CA ILE A 5 -8.10 20.93 5.83
C ILE A 5 -8.54 20.88 7.29
N TYR A 6 -7.99 19.91 8.03
CA TYR A 6 -8.32 19.71 9.43
C TYR A 6 -7.11 19.95 10.32
N ASN A 7 -7.36 20.52 11.47
CA ASN A 7 -6.39 20.57 12.55
C ASN A 7 -6.50 19.29 13.37
N LEU A 8 -5.35 18.64 13.59
CA LEU A 8 -5.22 17.44 14.41
C LEU A 8 -4.51 17.80 15.71
N ILE A 9 -5.20 17.64 16.82
CA ILE A 9 -4.63 17.78 18.16
C ILE A 9 -4.58 16.41 18.80
N ALA A 10 -3.38 15.96 19.14
CA ALA A 10 -3.17 14.70 19.85
C ALA A 10 -3.04 14.97 21.34
N GLU A 11 -3.83 14.30 22.14
CA GLU A 11 -3.74 14.21 23.60
C GLU A 11 -3.28 12.80 23.99
N GLU A 12 -2.99 12.56 25.26
CA GLU A 12 -2.38 11.30 25.71
C GLU A 12 -3.02 10.02 25.16
N ASN A 13 -4.37 9.96 25.10
CA ASN A 13 -5.10 8.76 24.66
C ASN A 13 -6.18 9.05 23.60
N ARG A 14 -6.25 10.26 23.08
CA ARG A 14 -7.27 10.64 22.09
C ARG A 14 -6.73 11.66 21.10
N ILE A 15 -7.41 11.76 19.98
CA ILE A 15 -7.24 12.86 19.03
C ILE A 15 -8.49 13.71 19.01
N SER A 16 -8.30 14.98 18.73
CA SER A 16 -9.38 15.92 18.45
C SER A 16 -9.15 16.50 17.07
N ILE A 17 -10.18 16.50 16.25
CA ILE A 17 -10.11 16.92 14.85
C ILE A 17 -11.15 18.01 14.64
N SER A 18 -10.71 19.11 14.06
CA SER A 18 -11.59 20.23 13.71
C SER A 18 -11.33 20.70 12.30
N LEU A 19 -12.38 20.96 11.54
CA LEU A 19 -12.26 21.58 10.22
C LEU A 19 -11.70 22.99 10.38
N GLU A 20 -10.58 23.25 9.73
CA GLU A 20 -9.90 24.54 9.73
C GLU A 20 -10.28 25.38 8.52
N ALA A 21 -10.30 24.76 7.35
CA ALA A 21 -10.62 25.44 6.10
C ALA A 21 -11.12 24.48 5.03
N ILE A 22 -11.79 25.06 4.04
CA ILE A 22 -12.11 24.42 2.77
C ILE A 22 -11.40 25.22 1.68
N CYS A 23 -10.68 24.52 0.79
CA CYS A 23 -9.92 25.12 -0.31
C CYS A 23 -10.37 24.52 -1.64
N ASP A 24 -10.70 25.37 -2.62
CA ASP A 24 -11.07 25.00 -3.98
C ASP A 24 -10.27 25.76 -5.06
N SER A 25 -9.32 26.59 -4.65
CA SER A 25 -8.57 27.50 -5.51
C SER A 25 -7.11 27.06 -5.75
N TYR A 26 -6.83 25.74 -5.74
CA TYR A 26 -5.52 25.20 -6.12
C TYR A 26 -5.30 25.20 -7.63
N SER A 27 -4.05 25.35 -8.06
CA SER A 27 -3.65 25.33 -9.48
C SER A 27 -3.54 23.89 -10.01
N SER A 28 -3.03 22.96 -9.17
CA SER A 28 -3.05 21.53 -9.43
C SER A 28 -3.10 20.72 -8.14
N LEU A 29 -3.62 19.51 -8.27
CA LEU A 29 -3.63 18.50 -7.21
C LEU A 29 -3.22 17.16 -7.83
N LEU A 30 -2.27 16.50 -7.21
CA LEU A 30 -1.97 15.08 -7.41
C LEU A 30 -2.44 14.30 -6.19
N TRP A 31 -3.15 13.20 -6.44
CA TRP A 31 -3.68 12.29 -5.43
C TRP A 31 -3.30 10.89 -5.82
N ASP A 32 -2.25 10.36 -5.20
CA ASP A 32 -1.59 9.11 -5.58
C ASP A 32 -1.96 8.01 -4.59
N ILE A 33 -2.85 7.12 -5.01
CA ILE A 33 -3.36 6.01 -4.23
C ILE A 33 -2.59 4.75 -4.63
N GLU A 34 -1.97 4.11 -3.65
CA GLU A 34 -1.15 2.91 -3.81
C GLU A 34 -1.72 1.73 -3.01
N PHE A 35 -1.67 0.52 -3.57
CA PHE A 35 -2.20 -0.67 -2.92
C PHE A 35 -1.20 -1.30 -1.94
N TYR A 36 0.08 -1.39 -2.35
CA TYR A 36 1.14 -2.01 -1.56
C TYR A 36 2.08 -1.00 -0.91
N GLN A 37 1.72 0.26 -0.91
CA GLN A 37 2.52 1.34 -0.33
C GLN A 37 1.63 2.40 0.28
N CYS A 38 2.24 3.28 1.06
CA CYS A 38 1.57 4.47 1.53
C CYS A 38 1.52 5.50 0.40
N GLY A 39 0.35 5.76 -0.13
CA GLY A 39 0.14 6.78 -1.14
C GLY A 39 0.41 8.20 -0.62
N CYS A 40 0.39 9.17 -1.53
CA CYS A 40 0.75 10.55 -1.23
C CYS A 40 -0.13 11.56 -1.97
N PHE A 41 0.07 12.82 -1.65
CA PHE A 41 -0.58 13.92 -2.35
C PHE A 41 0.36 15.10 -2.55
N GLU A 42 0.09 15.89 -3.58
CA GLU A 42 0.72 17.19 -3.81
C GLU A 42 -0.34 18.22 -4.20
N VAL A 43 -0.33 19.36 -3.52
CA VAL A 43 -1.16 20.53 -3.84
C VAL A 43 -0.23 21.65 -4.29
N TYR A 44 -0.46 22.19 -5.47
CA TYR A 44 0.20 23.39 -5.98
C TYR A 44 -0.79 24.55 -6.00
N ILE A 45 -0.50 25.60 -5.24
CA ILE A 45 -1.43 26.71 -4.99
C ILE A 45 -0.69 28.05 -4.95
N ALA A 46 -1.34 29.13 -5.37
CA ALA A 46 -0.78 30.45 -5.22
C ALA A 46 -0.48 30.76 -3.74
N ALA A 47 0.73 31.26 -3.46
CA ALA A 47 1.12 31.64 -2.13
C ALA A 47 0.45 32.96 -1.75
N SER A 48 -0.42 32.87 -0.74
CA SER A 48 -1.03 34.03 -0.08
C SER A 48 -0.84 33.87 1.42
N PRO A 49 -0.88 34.95 2.22
CA PRO A 49 -0.83 34.84 3.68
C PRO A 49 -1.90 33.88 4.22
N GLN A 50 -3.06 33.85 3.61
CA GLN A 50 -4.15 32.93 3.97
C GLN A 50 -3.77 31.48 3.67
N ASN A 51 -3.32 31.16 2.45
CA ASN A 51 -2.97 29.79 2.07
C ASN A 51 -1.80 29.27 2.92
N VAL A 52 -0.77 30.08 3.15
CA VAL A 52 0.35 29.73 4.04
C VAL A 52 -0.13 29.47 5.48
N SER A 53 -1.15 30.17 5.96
CA SER A 53 -1.71 29.95 7.30
C SER A 53 -2.60 28.70 7.38
N ILE A 54 -3.25 28.32 6.28
CA ILE A 54 -4.12 27.14 6.19
C ILE A 54 -3.30 25.86 6.03
N PHE A 55 -2.34 25.85 5.12
CA PHE A 55 -1.51 24.67 4.87
C PHE A 55 -0.31 24.68 5.81
N GLN A 56 -0.39 23.95 6.90
CA GLN A 56 0.70 23.81 7.88
C GLN A 56 1.04 22.34 8.10
N ARG A 57 2.32 22.04 8.38
CA ARG A 57 2.77 20.68 8.67
C ARG A 57 2.00 20.10 9.86
N GLY A 58 1.60 18.85 9.72
CA GLY A 58 0.83 18.12 10.72
C GLY A 58 -0.69 18.27 10.57
N ARG A 59 -1.19 19.20 9.75
CA ARG A 59 -2.60 19.24 9.41
C ARG A 59 -2.98 18.11 8.47
N ILE A 60 -4.24 17.71 8.52
CA ILE A 60 -4.81 16.69 7.67
C ILE A 60 -5.47 17.34 6.45
N VAL A 61 -5.29 16.75 5.30
CA VAL A 61 -5.96 17.13 4.04
C VAL A 61 -6.74 15.94 3.53
N THR A 62 -7.97 16.17 3.13
CA THR A 62 -8.75 15.19 2.36
C THR A 62 -9.53 15.88 1.25
N ARG A 63 -10.07 15.09 0.35
CA ARG A 63 -10.94 15.54 -0.73
C ARG A 63 -12.40 15.36 -0.32
N SER A 64 -13.26 16.31 -0.67
CA SER A 64 -14.70 16.23 -0.39
C SER A 64 -15.41 15.03 -1.05
N ASP A 65 -14.79 14.43 -2.08
CA ASP A 65 -15.29 13.25 -2.82
C ASP A 65 -14.54 11.95 -2.47
N ASP A 66 -13.63 11.98 -1.47
CA ASP A 66 -12.87 10.81 -1.01
C ASP A 66 -12.94 10.68 0.52
N ALA A 67 -13.77 9.76 0.97
CA ALA A 67 -13.94 9.49 2.40
C ALA A 67 -12.95 8.45 2.96
N GLN A 68 -12.05 7.92 2.13
CA GLN A 68 -11.14 6.84 2.52
C GLN A 68 -9.71 7.32 2.73
N HIS A 69 -9.27 8.32 1.98
CA HIS A 69 -7.88 8.78 2.01
C HIS A 69 -7.78 10.15 2.68
N PHE A 70 -7.00 10.18 3.73
CA PHE A 70 -6.67 11.38 4.49
C PHE A 70 -5.15 11.52 4.52
N GLY A 71 -4.63 12.63 4.04
CA GLY A 71 -3.19 12.89 4.02
C GLY A 71 -2.76 13.80 5.17
N ILE A 72 -1.56 13.58 5.69
CA ILE A 72 -0.92 14.50 6.64
C ILE A 72 0.10 15.36 5.91
N ILE A 73 0.05 16.67 6.10
CA ILE A 73 1.01 17.60 5.49
C ILE A 73 2.38 17.39 6.15
N GLU A 74 3.37 16.99 5.37
CA GLU A 74 4.73 16.73 5.85
C GLU A 74 5.72 17.81 5.38
N SER A 75 5.52 18.37 4.17
CA SER A 75 6.42 19.38 3.61
C SER A 75 5.66 20.55 2.99
N LEU A 76 6.27 21.72 3.09
CA LEU A 76 5.84 22.97 2.48
C LEU A 76 7.03 23.60 1.79
N GLN A 77 6.88 23.94 0.51
CA GLN A 77 7.87 24.67 -0.26
C GLN A 77 7.24 25.95 -0.80
N LEU A 78 7.76 27.09 -0.32
CA LEU A 78 7.36 28.41 -0.78
C LEU A 78 8.39 28.92 -1.80
N GLU A 79 7.92 29.25 -2.98
CA GLU A 79 8.73 29.78 -4.06
C GLU A 79 8.22 31.16 -4.46
N THR A 80 9.15 32.09 -4.62
CA THR A 80 8.89 33.45 -5.12
C THR A 80 9.61 33.62 -6.45
N ASP A 81 8.87 33.85 -7.52
CA ASP A 81 9.41 34.08 -8.86
C ASP A 81 8.81 35.36 -9.44
N ALA A 82 9.68 36.25 -9.93
CA ALA A 82 9.27 37.55 -10.44
C ALA A 82 8.41 37.47 -11.73
N GLU A 83 8.53 36.38 -12.48
CA GLU A 83 7.78 36.17 -13.73
C GLU A 83 6.54 35.27 -13.51
N LYS A 84 6.65 34.24 -12.65
CA LYS A 84 5.60 33.25 -12.41
C LYS A 84 4.72 33.57 -11.21
N GLY A 85 5.18 34.47 -10.34
CA GLY A 85 4.51 34.78 -9.08
C GLY A 85 4.93 33.91 -7.91
N ASP A 86 4.19 34.02 -6.81
CA ASP A 86 4.49 33.31 -5.57
C ASP A 86 3.63 32.05 -5.47
N TYR A 87 4.25 30.90 -5.26
CA TYR A 87 3.58 29.60 -5.18
C TYR A 87 3.97 28.84 -3.93
N LEU A 88 3.05 28.05 -3.45
CA LEU A 88 3.19 27.12 -2.34
C LEU A 88 2.93 25.69 -2.86
N THR A 89 3.94 24.83 -2.71
CA THR A 89 3.79 23.38 -2.92
C THR A 89 3.63 22.73 -1.56
N VAL A 90 2.55 21.98 -1.41
CA VAL A 90 2.20 21.27 -0.18
C VAL A 90 2.20 19.79 -0.47
N THR A 91 3.06 19.04 0.22
CA THR A 91 3.14 17.58 0.01
C THR A 91 2.98 16.83 1.32
N GLY A 92 2.50 15.61 1.20
CA GLY A 92 2.37 14.71 2.31
C GLY A 92 1.93 13.32 1.88
N ARG A 93 1.87 12.41 2.85
CA ARG A 93 1.45 11.02 2.63
C ARG A 93 0.13 10.74 3.33
N PHE A 94 -0.55 9.66 2.95
CA PHE A 94 -1.77 9.24 3.62
C PHE A 94 -1.48 8.74 5.03
N LEU A 95 -2.50 8.72 5.89
CA LEU A 95 -2.35 8.53 7.34
C LEU A 95 -1.68 7.22 7.75
N ALA A 96 -1.60 6.23 6.87
CA ALA A 96 -0.81 5.02 7.12
C ALA A 96 0.67 5.35 7.42
N CYS A 97 1.21 6.47 6.92
CA CYS A 97 2.57 6.93 7.20
C CYS A 97 2.85 7.14 8.70
N LEU A 98 1.81 7.32 9.52
CA LEU A 98 1.97 7.44 10.97
C LEU A 98 2.58 6.17 11.60
N LEU A 99 2.37 5.00 10.97
CA LEU A 99 2.96 3.73 11.41
C LEU A 99 4.47 3.68 11.22
N GLU A 100 5.01 4.44 10.27
CA GLU A 100 6.46 4.57 10.06
C GLU A 100 7.20 5.14 11.28
N ARG A 101 6.49 5.87 12.14
CA ARG A 101 7.03 6.47 13.36
C ARG A 101 7.28 5.43 14.47
N ARG A 102 7.03 4.16 14.22
CA ARG A 102 7.19 3.07 15.19
C ARG A 102 7.95 1.90 14.57
N ILE A 103 8.73 1.26 15.42
CA ILE A 103 9.37 -0.03 15.12
C ILE A 103 8.69 -1.13 15.92
N ILE A 104 8.78 -2.36 15.47
CA ILE A 104 8.32 -3.55 16.18
C ILE A 104 9.29 -3.84 17.31
N TYR A 105 8.85 -3.66 18.57
CA TYR A 105 9.67 -3.87 19.77
C TYR A 105 8.77 -4.20 20.98
N PRO A 106 9.10 -5.23 21.77
CA PRO A 106 10.14 -6.24 21.55
C PRO A 106 9.79 -7.21 20.41
N THR A 107 10.59 -8.25 20.21
CA THR A 107 10.28 -9.36 19.29
C THR A 107 8.88 -9.91 19.58
N ILE A 108 8.09 -10.09 18.55
CA ILE A 108 6.73 -10.62 18.62
C ILE A 108 6.68 -11.93 17.85
N THR A 109 6.42 -13.03 18.54
CA THR A 109 6.04 -14.30 17.92
C THR A 109 4.54 -14.40 17.89
N ALA A 110 3.96 -14.58 16.73
CA ALA A 110 2.53 -14.65 16.52
C ALA A 110 2.17 -15.90 15.69
N ASN A 111 1.05 -16.51 16.06
CA ASN A 111 0.46 -17.65 15.37
C ASN A 111 -1.04 -17.43 15.25
N GLY A 112 -1.60 -17.59 14.07
CA GLY A 112 -3.01 -17.35 13.80
C GLY A 112 -3.24 -16.85 12.39
N SER A 113 -4.37 -16.22 12.14
CA SER A 113 -4.64 -15.56 10.87
C SER A 113 -3.72 -14.35 10.67
N TYR A 114 -3.49 -13.96 9.41
CA TYR A 114 -2.72 -12.73 9.15
C TYR A 114 -3.35 -11.51 9.81
N GLU A 115 -4.69 -11.47 9.91
CA GLU A 115 -5.40 -10.46 10.70
C GLU A 115 -4.97 -10.48 12.17
N ASP A 116 -4.93 -11.66 12.82
CA ASP A 116 -4.53 -11.80 14.23
C ASP A 116 -3.08 -11.36 14.44
N ILE A 117 -2.21 -11.69 13.50
CA ILE A 117 -0.79 -11.31 13.54
C ILE A 117 -0.66 -9.77 13.49
N VAL A 118 -1.32 -9.12 12.52
CA VAL A 118 -1.32 -7.66 12.40
C VAL A 118 -1.93 -7.01 13.64
N ARG A 119 -3.07 -7.50 14.15
CA ARG A 119 -3.69 -7.02 15.39
C ARG A 119 -2.73 -7.11 16.57
N LYS A 120 -2.00 -8.20 16.70
CA LYS A 120 -1.02 -8.39 17.77
C LYS A 120 0.11 -7.38 17.66
N VAL A 121 0.71 -7.21 16.48
CA VAL A 121 1.80 -6.26 16.25
C VAL A 121 1.36 -4.82 16.54
N LEU A 122 0.22 -4.40 15.98
CA LEU A 122 -0.31 -3.05 16.19
C LEU A 122 -0.75 -2.82 17.64
N SER A 123 -1.34 -3.82 18.30
CA SER A 123 -1.70 -3.71 19.71
C SER A 123 -0.50 -3.41 20.58
N HIS A 124 0.61 -4.15 20.41
CA HIS A 124 1.80 -4.00 21.25
C HIS A 124 2.63 -2.73 20.95
N ASN A 125 2.58 -2.22 19.72
CA ASN A 125 3.50 -1.15 19.31
C ASN A 125 2.83 0.19 19.02
N VAL A 126 1.50 0.19 18.84
CA VAL A 126 0.74 1.37 18.39
C VAL A 126 -0.43 1.70 19.30
N ILE A 127 -1.20 0.67 19.73
CA ILE A 127 -2.48 0.88 20.44
C ILE A 127 -2.29 0.84 21.95
N SER A 128 -1.55 -0.13 22.48
CA SER A 128 -1.38 -0.38 23.92
C SER A 128 0.10 -0.33 24.34
N ALA A 129 0.86 0.56 23.74
CA ALA A 129 2.32 0.67 23.90
C ALA A 129 2.76 1.76 24.90
N GLY A 130 1.87 2.27 25.76
CA GLY A 130 2.16 3.32 26.72
C GLY A 130 2.55 4.62 26.02
N ILE A 131 3.73 5.18 26.35
CA ILE A 131 4.21 6.44 25.73
C ILE A 131 4.44 6.34 24.21
N ARG A 132 4.45 5.13 23.66
CA ARG A 132 4.59 4.86 22.23
C ARG A 132 3.25 4.81 21.49
N ASN A 133 2.12 4.91 22.18
CA ASN A 133 0.80 4.91 21.53
C ASN A 133 0.72 5.97 20.42
N LEU A 134 -0.01 5.67 19.38
CA LEU A 134 -0.60 6.68 18.51
C LEU A 134 -2.00 6.96 19.06
N PRO A 135 -2.25 8.15 19.61
CA PRO A 135 -3.53 8.48 20.25
C PRO A 135 -4.70 8.27 19.28
N GLY A 136 -5.78 7.70 19.77
CA GLY A 136 -6.98 7.45 18.97
C GLY A 136 -6.87 6.35 17.92
N PHE A 137 -5.72 5.65 17.83
CA PHE A 137 -5.52 4.58 16.85
C PHE A 137 -6.20 3.28 17.29
N SER A 138 -6.86 2.62 16.34
CA SER A 138 -7.52 1.32 16.54
C SER A 138 -7.68 0.56 15.24
N MET A 139 -7.92 -0.74 15.33
CA MET A 139 -8.29 -1.53 14.17
C MET A 139 -9.67 -1.12 13.66
N GLY A 140 -9.80 -1.05 12.36
CA GLY A 140 -11.04 -0.81 11.63
C GLY A 140 -11.66 -2.11 11.10
N THR A 141 -12.14 -2.06 9.87
CA THR A 141 -12.75 -3.20 9.17
C THR A 141 -11.68 -4.12 8.59
N VAL A 142 -12.01 -5.41 8.47
CA VAL A 142 -11.18 -6.40 7.79
C VAL A 142 -12.04 -7.11 6.76
N SER A 143 -11.57 -7.14 5.51
CA SER A 143 -12.24 -7.80 4.40
C SER A 143 -11.24 -8.47 3.46
N GLY A 144 -11.64 -9.60 2.89
CA GLY A 144 -10.82 -10.38 1.96
C GLY A 144 -10.23 -11.65 2.61
N ASP A 145 -10.29 -12.74 1.84
CA ASP A 145 -9.92 -14.09 2.33
C ASP A 145 -8.42 -14.22 2.63
N CYS A 146 -7.58 -13.38 2.03
CA CYS A 146 -6.13 -13.40 2.28
C CYS A 146 -5.81 -13.18 3.77
N TRP A 147 -6.59 -12.37 4.47
CA TRP A 147 -6.42 -12.05 5.88
C TRP A 147 -6.78 -13.19 6.82
N GLN A 148 -7.59 -14.14 6.36
CA GLN A 148 -8.03 -15.32 7.13
C GLN A 148 -7.06 -16.51 7.01
N LYS A 149 -6.12 -16.47 6.06
CA LYS A 149 -5.07 -17.48 5.96
C LYS A 149 -4.18 -17.42 7.19
N THR A 150 -3.75 -18.60 7.66
CA THR A 150 -2.99 -18.74 8.89
C THR A 150 -1.50 -18.84 8.61
N ALA A 151 -0.70 -18.22 9.49
CA ALA A 151 0.75 -18.29 9.46
C ALA A 151 1.32 -18.27 10.89
N ARG A 152 2.58 -18.64 11.02
CA ARG A 152 3.39 -18.39 12.21
C ARG A 152 4.54 -17.48 11.81
N MET A 153 4.67 -16.36 12.50
CA MET A 153 5.69 -15.35 12.21
C MET A 153 6.37 -14.89 13.48
N GLN A 154 7.64 -14.56 13.37
CA GLN A 154 8.41 -13.85 14.37
C GLN A 154 8.92 -12.55 13.73
N VAL A 155 8.58 -11.43 14.31
CA VAL A 155 8.92 -10.11 13.78
C VAL A 155 9.57 -9.25 14.84
N SER A 156 10.61 -8.49 14.47
CA SER A 156 11.35 -7.67 15.42
C SER A 156 12.19 -6.60 14.74
N TYR A 157 12.21 -5.42 15.33
CA TYR A 157 13.04 -4.27 14.96
C TYR A 157 12.78 -3.68 13.55
N ASP A 158 11.78 -4.17 12.83
CA ASP A 158 11.37 -3.62 11.54
C ASP A 158 10.51 -2.37 11.73
N ASN A 159 10.52 -1.48 10.75
CA ASN A 159 9.57 -0.40 10.67
C ASN A 159 8.17 -0.98 10.45
N ILE A 160 7.17 -0.52 11.24
CA ILE A 160 5.82 -1.11 11.19
C ILE A 160 5.16 -0.89 9.83
N LEU A 161 5.35 0.28 9.21
CA LEU A 161 4.76 0.58 7.91
C LEU A 161 5.33 -0.32 6.81
N GLU A 162 6.66 -0.43 6.76
CA GLU A 162 7.38 -1.27 5.78
C GLU A 162 7.02 -2.75 5.96
N TRP A 163 7.04 -3.23 7.20
CA TRP A 163 6.62 -4.59 7.52
C TRP A 163 5.18 -4.87 7.08
N LEU A 164 4.25 -3.95 7.39
CA LEU A 164 2.84 -4.15 7.08
C LEU A 164 2.61 -4.21 5.56
N TYR A 165 3.19 -3.31 4.79
CA TYR A 165 3.04 -3.33 3.33
C TYR A 165 3.81 -4.48 2.66
N GLY A 166 4.96 -4.90 3.19
CA GLY A 166 5.65 -6.12 2.76
C GLY A 166 4.78 -7.37 2.98
N LEU A 167 4.13 -7.47 4.14
CA LEU A 167 3.14 -8.52 4.40
C LEU A 167 1.95 -8.43 3.42
N CYS A 168 1.40 -7.23 3.21
CA CYS A 168 0.31 -6.99 2.26
C CYS A 168 0.66 -7.49 0.85
N GLU A 169 1.84 -7.17 0.36
CA GLU A 169 2.30 -7.63 -0.96
C GLU A 169 2.44 -9.16 -1.03
N THR A 170 2.96 -9.77 0.04
CA THR A 170 3.11 -11.22 0.13
C THR A 170 1.77 -11.95 0.08
N ILE A 171 0.72 -11.43 0.72
CA ILE A 171 -0.57 -12.10 0.84
C ILE A 171 -1.63 -11.64 -0.19
N GLY A 172 -1.35 -10.58 -0.94
CA GLY A 172 -2.29 -9.96 -1.87
C GLY A 172 -3.37 -9.11 -1.19
N GLY A 173 -3.08 -8.59 0.00
CA GLY A 173 -3.94 -7.68 0.75
C GLY A 173 -3.42 -6.25 0.74
N SER A 174 -4.13 -5.35 1.39
CA SER A 174 -3.69 -3.97 1.62
C SER A 174 -4.18 -3.43 2.96
N ALA A 175 -3.62 -2.30 3.38
CA ALA A 175 -4.00 -1.61 4.59
C ALA A 175 -4.16 -0.12 4.32
N ASN A 176 -5.15 0.50 4.96
CA ASN A 176 -5.32 1.95 4.93
C ASN A 176 -5.63 2.47 6.34
N VAL A 177 -5.21 3.68 6.63
CA VAL A 177 -5.58 4.38 7.87
C VAL A 177 -6.43 5.59 7.52
N ARG A 178 -7.70 5.55 7.93
CA ARG A 178 -8.65 6.63 7.71
C ARG A 178 -9.07 7.30 9.03
N LEU A 179 -9.67 8.46 8.90
CA LEU A 179 -10.35 9.12 10.01
C LEU A 179 -11.79 8.61 10.13
N ASP A 180 -12.21 8.36 11.37
CA ASP A 180 -13.58 8.04 11.72
C ASP A 180 -13.95 8.82 12.99
N GLY A 181 -14.58 9.97 12.81
CA GLY A 181 -14.74 10.94 13.89
C GLY A 181 -13.39 11.36 14.47
N ASN A 182 -13.21 11.16 15.77
CA ASN A 182 -11.96 11.43 16.49
C ASN A 182 -11.09 10.16 16.67
N ALA A 183 -11.11 9.25 15.70
CA ALA A 183 -10.30 8.04 15.74
C ALA A 183 -9.56 7.80 14.42
N LEU A 184 -8.39 7.19 14.52
CA LEU A 184 -7.60 6.64 13.42
C LEU A 184 -7.94 5.16 13.29
N LYS A 185 -8.54 4.75 12.19
CA LYS A 185 -8.96 3.38 11.93
C LYS A 185 -8.05 2.74 10.89
N CYS A 186 -7.38 1.65 11.26
CA CYS A 186 -6.60 0.84 10.34
C CYS A 186 -7.49 -0.25 9.75
N ASP A 187 -7.90 -0.09 8.50
CA ASP A 187 -8.67 -1.08 7.75
C ASP A 187 -7.71 -2.01 7.00
N LEU A 188 -8.04 -3.29 6.94
CA LEU A 188 -7.35 -4.32 6.16
C LEU A 188 -8.31 -4.84 5.09
N PHE A 189 -7.85 -4.91 3.84
CA PHE A 189 -8.73 -5.30 2.74
C PHE A 189 -7.96 -6.02 1.63
N SER A 190 -8.68 -6.59 0.68
CA SER A 190 -8.13 -7.08 -0.59
C SER A 190 -8.92 -6.52 -1.76
N GLY A 191 -8.34 -6.57 -2.95
CA GLY A 191 -9.06 -6.24 -4.17
C GLY A 191 -10.08 -7.30 -4.56
N THR A 192 -11.03 -6.90 -5.40
CA THR A 192 -12.04 -7.77 -5.98
C THR A 192 -11.58 -8.25 -7.37
N ASP A 193 -11.76 -9.54 -7.66
CA ASP A 193 -11.50 -10.04 -9.01
C ASP A 193 -12.65 -9.64 -9.93
N ARG A 194 -12.34 -8.82 -10.94
CA ARG A 194 -13.24 -8.35 -12.01
C ARG A 194 -12.69 -8.69 -13.39
N SER A 195 -11.74 -9.62 -13.43
CA SER A 195 -11.14 -10.10 -14.68
C SER A 195 -12.11 -11.00 -15.47
N LEU A 196 -11.76 -11.31 -16.70
CA LEU A 196 -12.50 -12.27 -17.51
C LEU A 196 -12.30 -13.75 -17.07
N LEU A 197 -11.49 -14.01 -16.06
CA LEU A 197 -11.24 -15.36 -15.54
C LEU A 197 -12.22 -15.81 -14.46
N GLN A 198 -13.20 -14.98 -14.10
CA GLN A 198 -14.23 -15.29 -13.10
C GLN A 198 -15.61 -14.83 -13.61
N ASP A 199 -16.69 -15.33 -13.00
CA ASP A 199 -18.07 -15.02 -13.36
C ASP A 199 -18.88 -14.42 -12.18
N ASP A 200 -18.25 -14.26 -11.00
CA ASP A 200 -18.93 -13.83 -9.77
C ASP A 200 -19.14 -12.31 -9.69
N ASN A 201 -18.28 -11.54 -10.36
CA ASN A 201 -18.28 -10.09 -10.30
C ASN A 201 -18.39 -9.48 -11.71
N PRO A 202 -18.95 -8.26 -11.85
CA PRO A 202 -18.94 -7.54 -13.12
C PRO A 202 -17.52 -7.39 -13.68
N HIS A 203 -17.34 -7.73 -14.94
CA HIS A 203 -16.04 -7.67 -15.60
C HIS A 203 -15.63 -6.23 -15.89
N ILE A 204 -14.35 -5.93 -15.69
CA ILE A 204 -13.69 -4.68 -16.09
C ILE A 204 -12.62 -5.01 -17.13
N VAL A 205 -12.79 -4.48 -18.34
CA VAL A 205 -11.88 -4.70 -19.46
C VAL A 205 -11.41 -3.36 -20.03
N PHE A 206 -10.14 -3.09 -19.91
CA PHE A 206 -9.50 -1.96 -20.59
C PHE A 206 -8.98 -2.41 -21.95
N SER A 207 -9.43 -1.76 -23.01
CA SER A 207 -9.09 -2.17 -24.37
C SER A 207 -9.02 -0.94 -25.31
N ASP A 208 -8.07 -1.00 -26.25
CA ASP A 208 -8.00 -0.05 -27.37
C ASP A 208 -9.27 -0.08 -28.25
N ALA A 209 -9.95 -1.23 -28.30
CA ALA A 209 -11.20 -1.39 -29.05
C ALA A 209 -12.41 -0.71 -28.36
N TYR A 210 -12.32 -0.41 -27.07
CA TYR A 210 -13.42 0.22 -26.31
C TYR A 210 -13.20 1.71 -26.07
N ASN A 211 -12.11 2.28 -26.57
CA ASN A 211 -11.71 3.68 -26.36
C ASN A 211 -11.65 4.08 -24.87
N ASN A 212 -11.39 3.13 -23.99
CA ASN A 212 -11.21 3.36 -22.56
C ASN A 212 -9.73 3.26 -22.13
N LEU A 213 -8.84 2.93 -23.05
CA LEU A 213 -7.40 2.88 -22.90
C LEU A 213 -6.77 3.96 -23.80
N LEU A 214 -6.21 5.03 -23.21
CA LEU A 214 -5.65 6.17 -23.94
C LEU A 214 -4.21 5.98 -24.34
N SER A 215 -3.42 5.38 -23.47
CA SER A 215 -2.04 4.99 -23.73
C SER A 215 -1.75 3.65 -23.07
N PHE A 216 -0.77 2.95 -23.59
CA PHE A 216 -0.35 1.64 -23.09
C PHE A 216 1.16 1.50 -23.23
N SER A 217 1.81 1.17 -22.14
CA SER A 217 3.21 0.75 -22.10
C SER A 217 3.27 -0.57 -21.35
N TYR A 218 3.93 -1.55 -21.94
CA TYR A 218 4.13 -2.86 -21.33
C TYR A 218 5.61 -3.15 -21.26
N ALA A 219 6.11 -3.46 -20.09
CA ALA A 219 7.49 -3.89 -19.87
C ALA A 219 7.46 -5.17 -19.01
N ALA A 220 8.13 -6.20 -19.47
CA ALA A 220 8.37 -7.43 -18.72
C ALA A 220 9.87 -7.54 -18.44
N ASP A 221 10.24 -7.74 -17.17
CA ASP A 221 11.62 -7.84 -16.73
C ASP A 221 11.77 -8.94 -15.67
N ASP A 222 12.45 -10.00 -16.04
CA ASP A 222 12.75 -11.14 -15.17
C ASP A 222 14.09 -10.99 -14.44
N ALA A 223 14.85 -9.93 -14.70
CA ALA A 223 16.23 -9.80 -14.19
C ALA A 223 16.33 -9.83 -12.66
N VAL A 224 15.28 -9.40 -11.98
CA VAL A 224 15.24 -9.38 -10.50
C VAL A 224 14.43 -10.51 -9.90
N GLN A 225 13.85 -11.39 -10.71
CA GLN A 225 13.01 -12.51 -10.24
C GLN A 225 13.74 -13.38 -9.23
N LYS A 226 13.02 -13.82 -8.18
CA LYS A 226 13.45 -14.80 -7.19
C LYS A 226 12.29 -15.70 -6.85
N ASN A 227 12.37 -16.98 -7.22
CA ASN A 227 11.29 -17.94 -7.03
C ASN A 227 11.66 -19.14 -6.15
N PHE A 228 12.92 -19.18 -5.66
CA PHE A 228 13.38 -20.21 -4.74
C PHE A 228 14.29 -19.60 -3.66
N ALA A 229 13.92 -19.77 -2.40
CA ALA A 229 14.67 -19.24 -1.26
C ALA A 229 15.39 -20.36 -0.52
N TYR A 230 16.69 -20.13 -0.22
CA TYR A 230 17.44 -20.87 0.79
C TYR A 230 17.49 -20.02 2.05
N VAL A 231 16.87 -20.49 3.13
CA VAL A 231 16.80 -19.77 4.39
C VAL A 231 17.71 -20.39 5.43
N LEU A 232 18.61 -19.60 5.98
CA LEU A 232 19.55 -20.01 7.03
C LEU A 232 19.15 -19.37 8.36
N GLY A 233 18.76 -20.20 9.31
CA GLY A 233 18.40 -19.81 10.66
C GLY A 233 19.56 -19.88 11.65
N CYS A 234 19.25 -19.84 12.94
CA CYS A 234 20.18 -19.87 14.05
C CYS A 234 20.97 -21.21 14.15
N GLY A 235 22.03 -21.22 14.98
CA GLY A 235 22.89 -22.36 15.23
C GLY A 235 24.32 -22.24 14.68
N GLU A 236 25.17 -23.16 14.99
CA GLU A 236 26.56 -23.16 14.54
C GLU A 236 26.92 -24.48 13.82
N GLY A 237 27.77 -24.40 12.81
CA GLY A 237 28.27 -25.54 12.06
C GLY A 237 27.13 -26.42 11.52
N ASN A 238 27.15 -27.71 11.88
CA ASN A 238 26.17 -28.70 11.46
C ASN A 238 24.80 -28.55 12.18
N ALA A 239 24.77 -27.85 13.31
CA ALA A 239 23.54 -27.58 14.06
C ALA A 239 22.73 -26.39 13.50
N LYS A 240 23.23 -25.71 12.47
CA LYS A 240 22.49 -24.63 11.82
C LYS A 240 21.17 -25.13 11.27
N LYS A 241 20.09 -24.46 11.66
CA LYS A 241 18.76 -24.68 11.10
C LYS A 241 18.72 -24.09 9.70
N ARG A 242 18.18 -24.85 8.76
CA ARG A 242 18.05 -24.43 7.36
C ARG A 242 16.79 -25.01 6.76
N THR A 243 16.19 -24.25 5.88
CA THR A 243 15.03 -24.69 5.10
C THR A 243 15.06 -24.07 3.71
N THR A 244 14.15 -24.50 2.86
CA THR A 244 13.94 -23.90 1.54
C THR A 244 12.47 -23.54 1.38
N PHE A 245 12.20 -22.58 0.55
CA PHE A 245 10.83 -22.19 0.21
C PHE A 245 10.71 -21.86 -1.29
N CYS A 246 9.59 -22.25 -1.89
CA CYS A 246 9.11 -21.80 -3.19
C CYS A 246 7.59 -21.80 -3.18
N SER A 247 6.98 -20.95 -3.99
CA SER A 247 5.54 -20.92 -4.16
C SER A 247 5.15 -21.94 -5.24
N GLY A 248 4.32 -22.93 -4.88
CA GLY A 248 3.86 -23.96 -5.82
C GLY A 248 4.88 -25.04 -6.10
N ALA A 249 4.99 -25.47 -7.37
CA ALA A 249 5.93 -26.51 -7.78
C ALA A 249 7.39 -26.01 -7.72
N GLU A 250 8.31 -26.91 -7.31
CA GLU A 250 9.72 -26.54 -7.24
C GLU A 250 10.27 -26.23 -8.64
N PRO A 251 10.78 -24.98 -8.87
CA PRO A 251 11.33 -24.59 -10.16
C PRO A 251 12.63 -25.35 -10.47
N THR A 252 12.86 -25.66 -11.74
CA THR A 252 13.99 -26.47 -12.19
C THR A 252 14.77 -25.79 -13.32
N TYR A 253 16.04 -26.15 -13.43
CA TYR A 253 16.93 -25.72 -14.52
C TYR A 253 16.94 -24.18 -14.72
N LEU A 254 16.58 -23.71 -15.91
CA LEU A 254 16.63 -22.30 -16.29
C LEU A 254 15.50 -21.46 -15.64
N ASP A 255 14.44 -22.11 -15.18
CA ASP A 255 13.31 -21.44 -14.53
C ASP A 255 13.55 -21.21 -13.02
N ARG A 256 14.73 -21.60 -12.51
CA ARG A 256 15.08 -21.48 -11.09
C ARG A 256 15.93 -20.26 -10.82
N TYR A 257 15.37 -19.28 -10.10
CA TYR A 257 15.99 -18.04 -9.67
C TYR A 257 16.13 -18.04 -8.15
N GLU A 258 17.34 -18.23 -7.67
CA GLU A 258 17.59 -18.47 -6.24
C GLU A 258 17.85 -17.16 -5.48
N VAL A 259 17.43 -17.14 -4.21
CA VAL A 259 17.78 -16.13 -3.23
C VAL A 259 18.28 -16.79 -1.93
N TYR A 260 19.27 -16.19 -1.32
CA TYR A 260 19.71 -16.57 0.01
C TYR A 260 19.13 -15.60 1.04
N VAL A 261 18.52 -16.14 2.09
CA VAL A 261 17.91 -15.41 3.19
C VAL A 261 18.66 -15.71 4.48
N ASP A 262 19.21 -14.70 5.11
CA ASP A 262 20.01 -14.82 6.32
C ASP A 262 19.21 -14.47 7.58
N GLU A 263 18.64 -15.49 8.19
CA GLU A 263 17.87 -15.40 9.44
C GLU A 263 18.66 -15.90 10.66
N ARG A 264 19.98 -15.80 10.64
CA ARG A 264 20.82 -16.27 11.76
C ARG A 264 20.57 -15.53 13.06
N ASN A 265 20.06 -14.31 12.99
CA ASN A 265 19.71 -13.48 14.15
C ASN A 265 18.31 -13.76 14.70
N THR A 266 17.48 -14.47 13.95
CA THR A 266 16.16 -14.92 14.40
C THR A 266 16.34 -16.10 15.35
N ALA A 267 16.25 -15.84 16.65
CA ALA A 267 16.46 -16.86 17.67
C ALA A 267 15.28 -17.85 17.72
N GLN A 268 15.59 -19.12 17.96
CA GLN A 268 14.55 -20.07 18.35
C GLN A 268 14.26 -19.90 19.84
N GLU A 269 13.05 -19.49 20.21
CA GLU A 269 12.62 -19.35 21.60
C GLU A 269 12.48 -20.73 22.27
N GLU A 270 12.60 -20.79 23.61
CA GLU A 270 12.62 -22.06 24.36
C GLU A 270 11.32 -22.88 24.22
N ASP A 271 10.19 -22.22 23.98
CA ASP A 271 8.88 -22.83 23.79
C ASP A 271 8.55 -23.17 22.33
N VAL A 272 9.45 -22.87 21.38
CA VAL A 272 9.28 -23.11 19.96
C VAL A 272 10.01 -24.39 19.54
N THR A 273 9.26 -25.36 19.04
CA THR A 273 9.84 -26.60 18.52
C THR A 273 10.63 -26.37 17.22
N ASP A 274 11.52 -27.31 16.89
CA ASP A 274 12.28 -27.27 15.63
C ASP A 274 11.37 -27.16 14.38
N ALA A 275 10.25 -27.89 14.40
CA ALA A 275 9.31 -27.87 13.28
C ALA A 275 8.65 -26.49 13.12
N GLU A 276 8.22 -25.89 14.20
CA GLU A 276 7.63 -24.56 14.23
C GLU A 276 8.63 -23.47 13.84
N TYR A 277 9.88 -23.62 14.29
CA TYR A 277 10.94 -22.69 13.89
C TYR A 277 11.23 -22.76 12.39
N LEU A 278 11.21 -23.96 11.79
CA LEU A 278 11.36 -24.12 10.34
C LEU A 278 10.19 -23.46 9.55
N GLU A 279 8.97 -23.45 10.11
CA GLU A 279 7.85 -22.72 9.49
C GLU A 279 8.04 -21.19 9.57
N ILE A 280 8.61 -20.67 10.66
CA ILE A 280 9.00 -19.26 10.75
C ILE A 280 10.02 -18.92 9.65
N LEU A 281 11.06 -19.75 9.49
CA LEU A 281 12.06 -19.56 8.42
C LEU A 281 11.45 -19.62 7.02
N LYS A 282 10.47 -20.50 6.77
CA LYS A 282 9.77 -20.57 5.48
C LYS A 282 8.96 -19.30 5.21
N SER A 283 8.31 -18.74 6.22
CA SER A 283 7.59 -17.47 6.10
C SER A 283 8.52 -16.33 5.70
N SER A 284 9.70 -16.24 6.33
CA SER A 284 10.73 -15.28 5.92
C SER A 284 11.23 -15.55 4.50
N GLY A 285 11.38 -16.82 4.11
CA GLY A 285 11.73 -17.20 2.74
C GLY A 285 10.68 -16.72 1.72
N ALA A 286 9.40 -16.79 2.07
CA ALA A 286 8.32 -16.31 1.21
C ALA A 286 8.38 -14.80 0.96
N GLU A 287 8.69 -14.02 1.99
CA GLU A 287 8.81 -12.56 1.91
C GLU A 287 9.97 -12.10 1.01
N HIS A 288 10.98 -12.94 0.80
CA HIS A 288 12.13 -12.64 -0.04
C HIS A 288 12.01 -13.14 -1.49
N LEU A 289 10.93 -13.81 -1.83
CA LEU A 289 10.65 -14.12 -3.23
C LEU A 289 10.27 -12.83 -3.97
N VAL A 290 10.77 -12.70 -5.18
CA VAL A 290 10.50 -11.55 -6.05
C VAL A 290 9.88 -12.06 -7.33
N GLN A 291 8.65 -11.68 -7.57
CA GLN A 291 7.98 -12.00 -8.83
C GLN A 291 8.63 -11.25 -10.01
N PRO A 292 8.51 -11.79 -11.25
CA PRO A 292 8.88 -11.05 -12.45
C PRO A 292 8.23 -9.65 -12.42
N LYS A 293 9.02 -8.62 -12.73
CA LYS A 293 8.45 -7.28 -12.85
C LYS A 293 7.76 -7.15 -14.20
N THR A 294 6.46 -7.27 -14.19
CA THR A 294 5.65 -6.82 -15.31
C THR A 294 5.01 -5.49 -14.90
N ALA A 295 5.44 -4.41 -15.51
CA ALA A 295 4.86 -3.10 -15.30
C ALA A 295 4.08 -2.68 -16.54
N SER A 296 2.83 -2.34 -16.37
CA SER A 296 2.02 -1.69 -17.40
C SER A 296 1.70 -0.28 -16.94
N GLU A 297 2.34 0.71 -17.54
CA GLU A 297 1.93 2.10 -17.38
C GLU A 297 0.91 2.42 -18.47
N SER A 298 -0.25 2.84 -18.08
CA SER A 298 -1.34 3.12 -19.00
C SER A 298 -2.06 4.38 -18.56
N ALA A 299 -2.55 5.17 -19.50
CA ALA A 299 -3.53 6.20 -19.22
C ALA A 299 -4.90 5.69 -19.65
N ILE A 300 -5.84 5.72 -18.73
CA ILE A 300 -7.24 5.36 -18.99
C ILE A 300 -8.09 6.62 -19.10
N ALA A 301 -9.21 6.51 -19.81
CA ALA A 301 -10.13 7.61 -19.93
C ALA A 301 -10.78 7.93 -18.58
N ALA A 302 -10.52 9.13 -18.05
CA ALA A 302 -11.10 9.60 -16.79
C ALA A 302 -12.65 9.62 -16.81
N PHE A 303 -13.21 9.79 -17.99
CA PHE A 303 -14.66 9.78 -18.25
C PHE A 303 -14.99 8.73 -19.31
N SER A 304 -14.93 7.46 -18.92
CA SER A 304 -15.44 6.37 -19.75
C SER A 304 -16.95 6.28 -19.57
N THR A 305 -17.66 6.04 -20.68
CA THR A 305 -19.09 5.70 -20.63
C THR A 305 -19.34 4.29 -20.09
N GLN A 306 -18.29 3.46 -20.01
CA GLN A 306 -18.38 2.06 -19.60
C GLN A 306 -18.09 1.88 -18.12
N TYR A 307 -16.98 2.47 -17.62
CA TYR A 307 -16.52 2.26 -16.24
C TYR A 307 -16.10 3.58 -15.59
N GLN A 308 -16.41 3.74 -14.33
CA GLN A 308 -16.04 4.89 -13.50
C GLN A 308 -15.15 4.44 -12.35
N TYR A 309 -13.96 5.03 -12.23
CA TYR A 309 -13.10 4.83 -11.09
C TYR A 309 -13.77 5.28 -9.79
N ASN A 310 -13.51 4.58 -8.71
CA ASN A 310 -14.16 4.72 -7.39
C ASN A 310 -15.66 4.40 -7.35
N LYS A 311 -16.17 3.74 -8.40
CA LYS A 311 -17.55 3.26 -8.45
C LYS A 311 -17.63 1.83 -8.98
N ASP A 312 -17.09 1.60 -10.15
CA ASP A 312 -17.16 0.31 -10.83
C ASP A 312 -15.90 -0.52 -10.56
N TYR A 313 -14.76 0.13 -10.33
CA TYR A 313 -13.48 -0.49 -9.97
C TYR A 313 -12.66 0.41 -9.04
N PHE A 314 -11.74 -0.21 -8.30
CA PHE A 314 -10.94 0.41 -7.25
C PHE A 314 -9.48 -0.04 -7.34
N VAL A 315 -8.56 0.70 -6.70
CA VAL A 315 -7.18 0.24 -6.53
C VAL A 315 -7.20 -1.04 -5.69
N GLY A 316 -6.45 -2.05 -6.18
CA GLY A 316 -6.45 -3.41 -5.66
C GLY A 316 -7.23 -4.41 -6.50
N ASP A 317 -8.21 -3.95 -7.30
CA ASP A 317 -9.04 -4.85 -8.12
C ASP A 317 -8.21 -5.50 -9.25
N TYR A 318 -8.58 -6.74 -9.57
CA TYR A 318 -8.06 -7.45 -10.73
C TYR A 318 -8.96 -7.19 -11.93
N VAL A 319 -8.35 -6.83 -13.04
CA VAL A 319 -9.02 -6.48 -14.28
C VAL A 319 -8.38 -7.20 -15.46
N THR A 320 -9.00 -7.11 -16.64
CA THR A 320 -8.42 -7.57 -17.89
C THR A 320 -7.96 -6.37 -18.71
N MET A 321 -6.79 -6.49 -19.33
CA MET A 321 -6.29 -5.51 -20.29
C MET A 321 -6.06 -6.17 -21.65
N GLU A 322 -6.56 -5.55 -22.71
CA GLU A 322 -6.42 -6.00 -24.08
C GLU A 322 -5.83 -4.91 -24.97
N GLN A 323 -4.83 -5.27 -25.73
CA GLN A 323 -4.34 -4.51 -26.88
C GLN A 323 -4.57 -5.32 -28.14
N LYS A 324 -5.76 -5.25 -28.69
CA LYS A 324 -6.18 -6.04 -29.87
C LYS A 324 -5.28 -5.82 -31.07
N ARG A 325 -4.79 -4.61 -31.26
CA ARG A 325 -3.89 -4.25 -32.36
C ARG A 325 -2.59 -5.04 -32.34
N PHE A 326 -2.08 -5.42 -31.17
CA PHE A 326 -0.85 -6.19 -31.00
C PHE A 326 -1.10 -7.66 -30.63
N GLY A 327 -2.37 -8.05 -30.49
CA GLY A 327 -2.72 -9.39 -30.03
C GLY A 327 -2.30 -9.67 -28.58
N LEU A 328 -2.09 -8.63 -27.78
CA LEU A 328 -1.72 -8.75 -26.39
C LEU A 328 -2.98 -8.79 -25.54
N ILE A 329 -3.09 -9.81 -24.71
CA ILE A 329 -4.15 -9.96 -23.71
C ILE A 329 -3.49 -10.30 -22.40
N GLN A 330 -3.72 -9.46 -21.38
CA GLN A 330 -3.42 -9.73 -20.00
C GLN A 330 -4.74 -10.07 -19.31
N PRO A 331 -5.07 -11.37 -19.18
CA PRO A 331 -6.41 -11.78 -18.77
C PRO A 331 -6.71 -11.41 -17.32
N ARG A 332 -5.67 -11.29 -16.47
CA ARG A 332 -5.82 -10.92 -15.07
C ARG A 332 -4.60 -10.13 -14.61
N ILE A 333 -4.77 -8.83 -14.46
CA ILE A 333 -3.78 -7.91 -13.90
C ILE A 333 -4.38 -7.17 -12.73
N GLN A 334 -3.57 -6.80 -11.76
CA GLN A 334 -4.02 -6.04 -10.61
C GLN A 334 -3.75 -4.55 -10.81
N LEU A 335 -4.74 -3.71 -10.52
CA LEU A 335 -4.58 -2.27 -10.43
C LEU A 335 -3.93 -1.95 -9.08
N ILE A 336 -2.62 -1.72 -9.06
CA ILE A 336 -1.87 -1.50 -7.82
C ILE A 336 -1.68 -0.04 -7.45
N GLY A 337 -1.93 0.87 -8.38
CA GLY A 337 -1.81 2.31 -8.12
C GLY A 337 -2.71 3.13 -9.03
N MET A 338 -3.07 4.32 -8.56
CA MET A 338 -3.85 5.30 -9.32
C MET A 338 -3.44 6.70 -8.95
N VAL A 339 -2.82 7.40 -9.90
CA VAL A 339 -2.58 8.84 -9.77
C VAL A 339 -3.76 9.60 -10.38
N GLU A 340 -4.51 10.29 -9.55
CA GLU A 340 -5.52 11.25 -9.98
C GLU A 340 -4.90 12.64 -10.03
N SER A 341 -4.85 13.23 -11.21
CA SER A 341 -4.38 14.60 -11.39
C SER A 341 -5.55 15.52 -11.70
N PHE A 342 -5.55 16.67 -11.06
CA PHE A 342 -6.54 17.73 -11.29
C PHE A 342 -5.78 19.02 -11.56
N ASP A 343 -6.03 19.60 -12.72
CA ASP A 343 -5.46 20.88 -13.14
C ASP A 343 -6.48 21.70 -13.95
N GLN A 344 -6.03 22.77 -14.58
CA GLN A 344 -6.87 23.59 -15.45
C GLN A 344 -7.44 22.86 -16.68
N ASN A 345 -6.87 21.72 -17.07
CA ASN A 345 -7.35 20.88 -18.18
C ASN A 345 -8.38 19.86 -17.70
N GLY A 346 -8.62 19.75 -16.40
CA GLY A 346 -9.58 18.84 -15.80
C GLY A 346 -8.94 17.70 -15.00
N ARG A 347 -9.66 16.58 -14.91
CA ARG A 347 -9.21 15.37 -14.21
C ARG A 347 -8.57 14.39 -15.18
N SER A 348 -7.40 13.85 -14.82
CA SER A 348 -6.79 12.71 -15.50
C SER A 348 -6.55 11.56 -14.54
N LEU A 349 -6.51 10.34 -15.06
CA LEU A 349 -6.27 9.10 -14.33
C LEU A 349 -5.06 8.38 -14.94
N THR A 350 -4.06 8.10 -14.13
CA THR A 350 -2.89 7.33 -14.53
C THR A 350 -2.78 6.10 -13.63
N PRO A 351 -3.27 4.93 -14.09
CA PRO A 351 -3.20 3.69 -13.32
C PRO A 351 -1.85 3.03 -13.44
N THR A 352 -1.45 2.32 -12.40
CA THR A 352 -0.32 1.38 -12.41
C THR A 352 -0.85 -0.04 -12.23
N PHE A 353 -0.45 -0.95 -13.11
CA PHE A 353 -0.88 -2.35 -13.08
C PHE A 353 0.30 -3.27 -12.80
N LYS A 354 0.02 -4.40 -12.14
CA LYS A 354 0.96 -5.49 -11.89
C LYS A 354 0.34 -6.79 -12.40
N GLU A 355 1.09 -7.54 -13.21
CA GLU A 355 0.67 -8.89 -13.61
C GLU A 355 0.77 -9.82 -12.41
N MET A 356 -0.26 -10.63 -12.23
CA MET A 356 -0.33 -11.63 -11.17
C MET A 356 -0.44 -13.01 -11.83
N GLU A 357 0.45 -13.91 -11.45
CA GLU A 357 0.42 -15.30 -11.87
C GLU A 357 -0.82 -16.06 -11.38
#